data_94ab92a6ec4ea27f0484b44a6f154fac
#
_entry.id   94ab92a6ec4ea27f0484b44a6f154fac
#
_cell.length_a   1.000
_cell.length_b   1.000
_cell.length_c   1.000
_cell.angle_alpha   90.00
_cell.angle_beta   90.00
_cell.angle_gamma   90.00
#
_symmetry.space_group_name_H-M   'P 1'
#
loop_
_entity.id
_entity.type
_entity.pdbx_description
1 polymer ?
#
loop_
_entity_poly.entity_id
_entity_poly.type
_entity_poly.pdbx_seq_one_letter_code
_entity_poly.pdbx_strand_id
1 'polypeptide(L)'
;MRALSLLVLLPALLGPGLVAAQSLQAALPDYRLLSSTETASFEPALLEALAEALEQPVAVTQQPGSADLRLGPAEVGALYYQAIPAALTANEGGVSEWRHLRNQPVCLAAASPYAPLMQRFGAQPREYPSTAHALIGLKLGECRAVVEDQRLLTEMAELPEWRRYNSLLEALPEGEQRLRISTSDAALQAKLDVLLAQWHEAGKLEELIAYWINEVAFEAYVLADTLDCH
;
A
#
# COMPACT_ATOMS: atom_id res chain seq x y z
N MET A 1 -79.83 -0.85 -29.86
CA MET A 1 -78.51 -0.15 -29.96
C MET A 1 -77.64 -0.79 -28.93
N ARG A 2 -76.70 -1.68 -29.31
CA ARG A 2 -75.78 -2.43 -28.45
C ARG A 2 -74.39 -1.78 -28.58
N ALA A 3 -73.86 -1.18 -27.53
CA ALA A 3 -72.53 -0.65 -27.46
C ALA A 3 -71.51 -1.76 -27.16
N LEU A 4 -70.58 -2.01 -28.09
CA LEU A 4 -69.47 -2.94 -27.93
C LEU A 4 -68.32 -2.16 -27.25
N SER A 5 -67.97 -2.53 -26.00
CA SER A 5 -66.79 -2.00 -25.31
C SER A 5 -65.58 -2.88 -25.72
N LEU A 6 -64.64 -2.23 -26.41
CA LEU A 6 -63.33 -2.83 -26.76
C LEU A 6 -62.40 -2.69 -25.55
N LEU A 7 -62.06 -3.83 -24.95
CA LEU A 7 -61.02 -3.90 -23.91
C LEU A 7 -59.66 -3.99 -24.57
N VAL A 8 -58.84 -2.94 -24.49
CA VAL A 8 -57.44 -2.94 -24.97
C VAL A 8 -56.58 -3.47 -23.87
N LEU A 9 -56.07 -4.70 -24.04
CA LEU A 9 -55.01 -5.27 -23.20
C LEU A 9 -53.67 -4.64 -23.62
N LEU A 10 -53.06 -3.82 -22.75
CA LEU A 10 -51.67 -3.38 -22.87
C LEU A 10 -50.76 -4.51 -22.37
N PRO A 11 -49.76 -5.00 -23.15
CA PRO A 11 -48.75 -5.89 -22.63
C PRO A 11 -47.78 -5.11 -21.79
N ALA A 12 -47.63 -5.45 -20.49
CA ALA A 12 -46.59 -4.95 -19.59
C ALA A 12 -45.24 -5.50 -20.07
N LEU A 13 -44.44 -4.66 -20.69
CA LEU A 13 -43.03 -4.91 -20.97
C LEU A 13 -42.26 -4.90 -19.64
N LEU A 14 -42.08 -6.08 -19.02
CA LEU A 14 -41.09 -6.33 -17.99
C LEU A 14 -39.72 -6.25 -18.66
N GLY A 15 -39.09 -5.06 -18.61
CA GLY A 15 -37.69 -4.92 -18.96
C GLY A 15 -36.84 -5.69 -17.94
N PRO A 16 -35.74 -6.36 -18.40
CA PRO A 16 -34.80 -6.98 -17.47
C PRO A 16 -34.25 -5.86 -16.56
N GLY A 17 -34.58 -5.92 -15.26
CA GLY A 17 -33.99 -5.05 -14.25
C GLY A 17 -32.48 -5.27 -14.28
N LEU A 18 -31.73 -4.24 -14.63
CA LEU A 18 -30.29 -4.19 -14.41
C LEU A 18 -30.06 -4.36 -12.90
N VAL A 19 -29.78 -5.58 -12.47
CA VAL A 19 -29.24 -5.82 -11.12
C VAL A 19 -27.87 -5.15 -11.10
N ALA A 20 -27.81 -3.93 -10.60
CA ALA A 20 -26.52 -3.30 -10.34
C ALA A 20 -25.75 -4.22 -9.38
N ALA A 21 -24.60 -4.71 -9.82
CA ALA A 21 -23.73 -5.50 -8.96
C ALA A 21 -23.40 -4.66 -7.73
N GLN A 22 -23.72 -5.19 -6.55
CA GLN A 22 -23.43 -4.51 -5.28
C GLN A 22 -21.92 -4.35 -5.15
N SER A 23 -21.43 -3.13 -4.91
CA SER A 23 -20.00 -2.88 -4.74
C SER A 23 -19.51 -3.51 -3.44
N LEU A 24 -18.36 -4.19 -3.51
CA LEU A 24 -17.67 -4.67 -2.32
C LEU A 24 -17.08 -3.48 -1.55
N GLN A 25 -17.17 -3.53 -0.22
CA GLN A 25 -16.59 -2.52 0.66
C GLN A 25 -15.25 -3.02 1.15
N ALA A 26 -14.16 -2.27 0.91
CA ALA A 26 -12.81 -2.63 1.32
C ALA A 26 -12.30 -1.71 2.43
N ALA A 27 -11.82 -2.29 3.53
CA ALA A 27 -11.09 -1.60 4.56
C ALA A 27 -9.58 -1.68 4.30
N LEU A 28 -8.93 -0.53 4.29
CA LEU A 28 -7.48 -0.40 4.14
C LEU A 28 -6.82 -0.34 5.52
N PRO A 29 -5.53 -0.74 5.66
CA PRO A 29 -4.78 -0.56 6.89
C PRO A 29 -4.45 0.92 7.13
N ASP A 30 -4.13 1.28 8.37
CA ASP A 30 -3.68 2.64 8.71
C ASP A 30 -2.32 2.97 8.06
N TYR A 31 -1.38 2.03 8.12
CA TYR A 31 -0.13 2.14 7.37
C TYR A 31 -0.36 1.88 5.88
N ARG A 32 0.09 2.80 5.06
CA ARG A 32 -0.02 2.73 3.59
C ARG A 32 1.30 2.28 2.98
N LEU A 33 1.30 1.05 2.46
CA LEU A 33 2.47 0.51 1.77
C LEU A 33 2.79 1.33 0.52
N LEU A 34 4.08 1.62 0.31
CA LEU A 34 4.58 2.36 -0.86
C LEU A 34 3.79 3.65 -1.10
N SER A 35 3.58 4.45 -0.04
CA SER A 35 2.82 5.70 -0.16
C SER A 35 3.67 6.82 -0.77
N SER A 36 3.29 7.32 -1.94
CA SER A 36 3.89 8.50 -2.54
C SER A 36 3.39 9.77 -1.85
N THR A 37 2.09 9.87 -1.60
CA THR A 37 1.46 10.97 -0.87
C THR A 37 0.64 10.46 0.32
N GLU A 38 -0.04 11.35 1.06
CA GLU A 38 -0.97 10.95 2.12
C GLU A 38 -2.14 10.08 1.63
N THR A 39 -2.53 10.23 0.37
CA THR A 39 -3.71 9.58 -0.21
C THR A 39 -3.40 8.56 -1.29
N ALA A 40 -2.20 8.61 -1.88
CA ALA A 40 -1.79 7.73 -2.97
C ALA A 40 -0.81 6.66 -2.47
N SER A 41 -1.19 5.40 -2.61
CA SER A 41 -0.42 4.23 -2.17
C SER A 41 -0.77 2.99 -2.99
N PHE A 42 -0.04 1.91 -2.77
CA PHE A 42 -0.18 0.64 -3.47
C PHE A 42 -1.57 0.00 -3.32
N GLU A 43 -2.16 -0.01 -2.10
CA GLU A 43 -3.38 -0.77 -1.83
C GLU A 43 -4.62 -0.29 -2.62
N PRO A 44 -4.88 1.01 -2.79
CA PRO A 44 -5.97 1.47 -3.67
C PRO A 44 -5.84 0.95 -5.10
N ALA A 45 -4.63 0.99 -5.69
CA ALA A 45 -4.40 0.49 -7.03
C ALA A 45 -4.56 -1.05 -7.13
N LEU A 46 -4.16 -1.77 -6.09
CA LEU A 46 -4.43 -3.20 -5.98
C LEU A 46 -5.95 -3.47 -5.98
N LEU A 47 -6.75 -2.68 -5.25
CA LEU A 47 -8.21 -2.81 -5.22
C LEU A 47 -8.84 -2.50 -6.58
N GLU A 48 -8.35 -1.52 -7.32
CA GLU A 48 -8.81 -1.21 -8.67
C GLU A 48 -8.55 -2.40 -9.61
N ALA A 49 -7.35 -2.97 -9.58
CA ALA A 49 -7.01 -4.14 -10.36
C ALA A 49 -7.86 -5.38 -9.98
N LEU A 50 -8.18 -5.53 -8.69
CA LEU A 50 -9.07 -6.60 -8.21
C LEU A 50 -10.51 -6.40 -8.66
N ALA A 51 -11.03 -5.17 -8.62
CA ALA A 51 -12.36 -4.84 -9.09
C ALA A 51 -12.55 -5.22 -10.55
N GLU A 52 -11.55 -4.92 -11.38
CA GLU A 52 -11.52 -5.32 -12.79
C GLU A 52 -11.52 -6.83 -12.97
N ALA A 53 -10.64 -7.55 -12.26
CA ALA A 53 -10.50 -9.00 -12.39
C ALA A 53 -11.70 -9.79 -11.83
N LEU A 54 -12.38 -9.25 -10.82
CA LEU A 54 -13.59 -9.83 -10.24
C LEU A 54 -14.86 -9.45 -11.01
N GLU A 55 -14.76 -8.52 -11.96
CA GLU A 55 -15.90 -7.90 -12.65
C GLU A 55 -16.93 -7.32 -11.66
N GLN A 56 -16.44 -6.83 -10.52
CA GLN A 56 -17.26 -6.31 -9.43
C GLN A 56 -16.63 -5.04 -8.85
N PRO A 57 -17.38 -3.93 -8.77
CA PRO A 57 -16.86 -2.69 -8.19
C PRO A 57 -16.40 -2.89 -6.75
N VAL A 58 -15.26 -2.31 -6.39
CA VAL A 58 -14.74 -2.25 -5.01
C VAL A 58 -14.63 -0.80 -4.58
N ALA A 59 -15.17 -0.46 -3.43
CA ALA A 59 -15.09 0.88 -2.86
C ALA A 59 -14.40 0.85 -1.49
N VAL A 60 -13.56 1.83 -1.22
CA VAL A 60 -12.92 1.96 0.10
C VAL A 60 -13.93 2.48 1.12
N THR A 61 -14.07 1.78 2.25
CA THR A 61 -14.96 2.20 3.34
C THR A 61 -14.17 2.80 4.50
N GLN A 62 -14.77 3.81 5.15
CA GLN A 62 -14.28 4.38 6.41
C GLN A 62 -14.76 3.58 7.65
N GLN A 63 -15.60 2.57 7.44
CA GLN A 63 -16.17 1.75 8.51
C GLN A 63 -15.63 0.31 8.44
N PRO A 64 -14.47 0.01 9.06
CA PRO A 64 -13.85 -1.32 8.94
C PRO A 64 -14.74 -2.48 9.41
N GLY A 65 -15.68 -2.20 10.33
CA GLY A 65 -16.62 -3.20 10.86
C GLY A 65 -17.59 -3.78 9.83
N SER A 66 -17.91 -3.02 8.77
CA SER A 66 -18.84 -3.41 7.70
C SER A 66 -18.12 -3.77 6.39
N ALA A 67 -16.79 -3.90 6.39
CA ALA A 67 -16.03 -4.19 5.19
C ALA A 67 -16.18 -5.66 4.77
N ASP A 68 -16.42 -5.87 3.48
CA ASP A 68 -16.42 -7.18 2.83
C ASP A 68 -14.99 -7.70 2.64
N LEU A 69 -14.06 -6.78 2.34
CA LEU A 69 -12.63 -7.05 2.17
C LEU A 69 -11.83 -6.29 3.23
N ARG A 70 -10.82 -6.93 3.79
CA ARG A 70 -9.86 -6.30 4.71
C ARG A 70 -8.45 -6.52 4.23
N LEU A 71 -7.71 -5.45 4.07
CA LEU A 71 -6.31 -5.45 3.68
C LEU A 71 -5.43 -5.13 4.90
N GLY A 72 -4.28 -5.78 4.96
CA GLY A 72 -3.28 -5.49 5.98
C GLY A 72 -2.59 -6.73 6.55
N PRO A 73 -1.83 -6.56 7.65
CA PRO A 73 -1.17 -7.67 8.31
C PRO A 73 -2.19 -8.68 8.84
N ALA A 74 -2.08 -9.94 8.43
CA ALA A 74 -2.98 -11.01 8.86
C ALA A 74 -2.31 -12.39 8.73
N GLU A 75 -2.75 -13.34 9.58
CA GLU A 75 -2.31 -14.74 9.53
C GLU A 75 -2.99 -15.52 8.39
N VAL A 76 -4.22 -15.14 8.06
CA VAL A 76 -5.05 -15.81 7.05
C VAL A 76 -5.49 -14.82 5.96
N GLY A 77 -5.74 -15.36 4.75
CA GLY A 77 -6.15 -14.60 3.58
C GLY A 77 -5.14 -14.68 2.45
N ALA A 78 -5.50 -14.14 1.29
CA ALA A 78 -4.69 -14.11 0.10
C ALA A 78 -3.51 -13.14 0.26
N LEU A 79 -2.28 -13.64 0.17
CA LEU A 79 -1.06 -12.84 0.31
C LEU A 79 -0.91 -11.93 -0.92
N TYR A 80 -0.77 -10.62 -0.69
CA TYR A 80 -0.49 -9.68 -1.76
C TYR A 80 0.89 -9.01 -1.65
N TYR A 81 1.49 -8.98 -0.45
CA TYR A 81 2.82 -8.42 -0.24
C TYR A 81 3.51 -9.01 0.99
N GLN A 82 4.84 -9.07 0.93
CA GLN A 82 5.68 -9.42 2.07
C GLN A 82 6.73 -8.34 2.21
N ALA A 83 6.63 -7.54 3.27
CA ALA A 83 7.51 -6.42 3.55
C ALA A 83 8.50 -6.79 4.66
N ILE A 84 9.79 -6.52 4.44
CA ILE A 84 10.84 -6.74 5.42
C ILE A 84 11.53 -5.39 5.67
N PRO A 85 11.59 -4.90 6.92
CA PRO A 85 12.22 -3.61 7.18
C PRO A 85 13.73 -3.65 6.96
N ALA A 86 14.21 -2.63 6.27
CA ALA A 86 15.61 -2.26 6.16
C ALA A 86 15.77 -0.78 6.51
N ALA A 87 16.99 -0.28 6.54
CA ALA A 87 17.24 1.14 6.73
C ALA A 87 18.17 1.69 5.66
N LEU A 88 17.84 2.88 5.15
CA LEU A 88 18.67 3.67 4.26
C LEU A 88 19.30 4.82 5.04
N THR A 89 20.61 5.03 4.88
CA THR A 89 21.41 6.03 5.63
C THR A 89 22.36 6.78 4.71
N ALA A 90 22.93 7.87 5.21
CA ALA A 90 23.99 8.58 4.50
C ALA A 90 25.28 7.74 4.44
N ASN A 91 26.02 7.87 3.34
CA ASN A 91 27.32 7.17 3.17
C ASN A 91 28.40 7.74 4.07
N GLU A 92 28.43 9.07 4.21
CA GLU A 92 29.40 9.75 5.04
C GLU A 92 28.77 10.16 6.38
N GLY A 93 29.35 9.72 7.49
CA GLY A 93 28.85 10.01 8.82
C GLY A 93 27.48 9.37 9.13
N GLY A 94 27.01 8.47 8.28
CA GLY A 94 25.81 7.68 8.50
C GLY A 94 26.02 6.58 9.54
N VAL A 95 24.94 5.87 9.84
CA VAL A 95 25.00 4.69 10.72
C VAL A 95 25.30 3.45 9.87
N SER A 96 26.09 2.53 10.41
CA SER A 96 26.47 1.28 9.73
C SER A 96 25.85 0.04 10.36
N GLU A 97 25.19 0.18 11.50
CA GLU A 97 24.57 -0.92 12.23
C GLU A 97 23.33 -0.42 12.98
N TRP A 98 22.34 -1.27 13.17
CA TRP A 98 21.10 -0.95 13.88
C TRP A 98 21.31 -0.42 15.30
N ARG A 99 22.30 -0.93 16.01
CA ARG A 99 22.63 -0.45 17.38
C ARG A 99 23.05 1.02 17.43
N HIS A 100 23.58 1.57 16.31
CA HIS A 100 24.00 2.97 16.22
C HIS A 100 22.81 3.93 16.09
N LEU A 101 21.60 3.41 15.89
CA LEU A 101 20.37 4.22 15.90
C LEU A 101 19.90 4.60 17.31
N ARG A 102 20.54 4.07 18.35
CA ARG A 102 20.19 4.41 19.74
C ARG A 102 20.24 5.91 19.98
N ASN A 103 19.12 6.47 20.49
CA ASN A 103 18.91 7.90 20.71
C ASN A 103 19.00 8.76 19.42
N GLN A 104 18.93 8.14 18.24
CA GLN A 104 18.93 8.86 16.96
C GLN A 104 17.50 8.94 16.40
N PRO A 105 17.16 10.07 15.72
CA PRO A 105 15.91 10.19 15.00
C PRO A 105 15.92 9.27 13.78
N VAL A 106 14.80 8.54 13.59
CA VAL A 106 14.56 7.63 12.47
C VAL A 106 13.26 8.02 11.79
N CYS A 107 13.31 8.28 10.50
CA CYS A 107 12.16 8.64 9.68
C CYS A 107 11.35 7.39 9.32
N LEU A 108 10.04 7.48 9.47
CA LEU A 108 9.06 6.45 9.14
C LEU A 108 7.83 7.09 8.48
N ALA A 109 7.16 6.38 7.62
CA ALA A 109 5.83 6.79 7.19
C ALA A 109 4.83 6.70 8.36
N ALA A 110 3.74 7.47 8.29
CA ALA A 110 2.68 7.47 9.29
C ALA A 110 2.14 6.08 9.55
N ALA A 111 1.85 5.78 10.81
CA ALA A 111 1.37 4.47 11.27
C ALA A 111 2.27 3.26 10.90
N SER A 112 3.55 3.50 10.59
CA SER A 112 4.48 2.45 10.20
C SER A 112 4.55 1.33 11.26
N PRO A 113 4.40 0.05 10.86
CA PRO A 113 4.49 -1.08 11.76
C PRO A 113 5.90 -1.28 12.34
N TYR A 114 6.89 -0.55 11.81
CA TYR A 114 8.29 -0.62 12.24
C TYR A 114 8.61 0.29 13.42
N ALA A 115 7.73 1.23 13.78
CA ALA A 115 7.96 2.16 14.89
C ALA A 115 8.24 1.44 16.23
N PRO A 116 7.48 0.40 16.65
CA PRO A 116 7.79 -0.35 17.87
C PRO A 116 9.13 -1.10 17.79
N LEU A 117 9.52 -1.59 16.60
CA LEU A 117 10.80 -2.24 16.39
C LEU A 117 11.95 -1.23 16.59
N MET A 118 11.83 -0.04 16.03
CA MET A 118 12.81 1.04 16.20
C MET A 118 12.95 1.47 17.67
N GLN A 119 11.86 1.54 18.40
CA GLN A 119 11.88 1.83 19.84
C GLN A 119 12.67 0.77 20.63
N ARG A 120 12.59 -0.53 20.24
CA ARG A 120 13.39 -1.59 20.86
C ARG A 120 14.90 -1.41 20.64
N PHE A 121 15.32 -0.83 19.51
CA PHE A 121 16.71 -0.41 19.29
C PHE A 121 17.07 0.87 20.03
N GLY A 122 16.11 1.51 20.72
CA GLY A 122 16.28 2.77 21.43
C GLY A 122 16.35 3.98 20.50
N ALA A 123 15.94 3.82 19.23
CA ALA A 123 15.80 4.91 18.28
C ALA A 123 14.59 5.79 18.62
N GLN A 124 14.54 6.98 18.03
CA GLN A 124 13.45 7.94 18.18
C GLN A 124 12.66 8.02 16.87
N PRO A 125 11.53 7.28 16.72
CA PRO A 125 10.70 7.35 15.53
C PRO A 125 10.20 8.77 15.27
N ARG A 126 10.30 9.20 14.02
CA ARG A 126 9.74 10.44 13.47
C ARG A 126 8.79 10.08 12.35
N GLU A 127 7.52 10.39 12.52
CA GLU A 127 6.49 10.05 11.52
C GLU A 127 6.32 11.17 10.50
N TYR A 128 6.17 10.77 9.25
CA TYR A 128 5.94 11.62 8.08
C TYR A 128 4.65 11.20 7.38
N PRO A 129 4.00 12.11 6.64
CA PRO A 129 2.71 11.83 6.00
C PRO A 129 2.72 10.65 5.01
N SER A 130 3.88 10.41 4.36
CA SER A 130 4.05 9.30 3.40
C SER A 130 5.49 8.79 3.43
N THR A 131 5.72 7.68 2.75
CA THR A 131 7.06 7.12 2.52
C THR A 131 7.98 8.11 1.79
N ALA A 132 7.46 8.80 0.76
CA ALA A 132 8.24 9.81 0.04
C ALA A 132 8.69 10.96 0.96
N HIS A 133 7.82 11.45 1.85
CA HIS A 133 8.18 12.47 2.83
C HIS A 133 9.22 11.97 3.85
N ALA A 134 9.11 10.71 4.30
CA ALA A 134 10.10 10.11 5.20
C ALA A 134 11.49 10.03 4.55
N LEU A 135 11.55 9.65 3.27
CA LEU A 135 12.77 9.64 2.47
C LEU A 135 13.41 11.04 2.38
N ILE A 136 12.60 12.08 2.17
CA ILE A 136 13.11 13.47 2.15
C ILE A 136 13.60 13.90 3.53
N GLY A 137 12.96 13.50 4.62
CA GLY A 137 13.45 13.75 5.97
C GLY A 137 14.90 13.29 6.20
N LEU A 138 15.32 12.18 5.56
CA LEU A 138 16.72 11.76 5.57
C LEU A 138 17.63 12.74 4.80
N LYS A 139 17.24 13.17 3.59
CA LYS A 139 18.02 14.14 2.79
C LYS A 139 18.16 15.49 3.47
N LEU A 140 17.14 15.93 4.21
CA LEU A 140 17.16 17.16 5.00
C LEU A 140 17.99 17.05 6.30
N GLY A 141 18.50 15.85 6.63
CA GLY A 141 19.24 15.61 7.86
C GLY A 141 18.37 15.62 9.12
N GLU A 142 17.06 15.55 8.98
CA GLU A 142 16.10 15.48 10.09
C GLU A 142 16.16 14.14 10.81
N CYS A 143 16.65 13.09 10.12
CA CYS A 143 16.81 11.73 10.62
C CYS A 143 18.17 11.18 10.23
N ARG A 144 18.65 10.20 11.00
CA ARG A 144 19.90 9.47 10.72
C ARG A 144 19.70 8.29 9.79
N ALA A 145 18.46 7.80 9.70
CA ALA A 145 18.04 6.74 8.80
C ALA A 145 16.56 6.92 8.45
N VAL A 146 16.15 6.41 7.30
CA VAL A 146 14.76 6.09 7.00
C VAL A 146 14.61 4.57 7.09
N VAL A 147 13.53 4.10 7.71
CA VAL A 147 13.23 2.66 7.83
C VAL A 147 11.94 2.37 7.09
N GLU A 148 12.05 1.51 6.09
CA GLU A 148 10.96 1.13 5.20
C GLU A 148 11.21 -0.29 4.66
N ASP A 149 10.35 -0.72 3.75
CA ASP A 149 10.50 -1.99 3.07
C ASP A 149 11.84 -2.10 2.34
N GLN A 150 12.52 -3.24 2.51
CA GLN A 150 13.83 -3.51 1.93
C GLN A 150 13.82 -3.33 0.41
N ARG A 151 12.77 -3.79 -0.27
CA ARG A 151 12.69 -3.73 -1.73
C ARG A 151 12.68 -2.29 -2.22
N LEU A 152 11.84 -1.45 -1.62
CA LEU A 152 11.81 -0.02 -1.92
C LEU A 152 13.18 0.61 -1.69
N LEU A 153 13.78 0.40 -0.52
CA LEU A 153 15.05 1.05 -0.18
C LEU A 153 16.21 0.58 -1.05
N THR A 154 16.19 -0.68 -1.52
CA THR A 154 17.18 -1.19 -2.48
C THR A 154 17.08 -0.45 -3.82
N GLU A 155 15.88 -0.32 -4.37
CA GLU A 155 15.65 0.41 -5.62
C GLU A 155 16.03 1.90 -5.47
N MET A 156 15.67 2.53 -4.33
CA MET A 156 16.06 3.92 -4.03
C MET A 156 17.57 4.10 -4.00
N ALA A 157 18.31 3.15 -3.41
CA ALA A 157 19.76 3.22 -3.27
C ALA A 157 20.50 3.16 -4.62
N GLU A 158 19.88 2.59 -5.65
CA GLU A 158 20.42 2.51 -7.01
C GLU A 158 20.27 3.79 -7.83
N LEU A 159 19.36 4.71 -7.41
CA LEU A 159 19.08 5.94 -8.13
C LEU A 159 20.23 6.96 -7.97
N PRO A 160 20.64 7.65 -9.06
CA PRO A 160 21.75 8.59 -9.03
C PRO A 160 21.60 9.74 -8.00
N GLU A 161 20.38 10.22 -7.79
CA GLU A 161 20.05 11.29 -6.84
C GLU A 161 20.15 10.85 -5.38
N TRP A 162 20.25 9.54 -5.12
CA TRP A 162 20.41 8.95 -3.79
C TRP A 162 21.86 8.55 -3.47
N ARG A 163 22.80 8.76 -4.37
CA ARG A 163 24.22 8.34 -4.22
C ARG A 163 24.91 8.77 -2.93
N ARG A 164 24.40 9.79 -2.23
CA ARG A 164 24.90 10.25 -0.92
C ARG A 164 24.24 9.53 0.25
N TYR A 165 23.13 8.85 -0.01
CA TYR A 165 22.24 8.22 0.97
C TYR A 165 21.92 6.77 0.55
N ASN A 166 22.87 6.06 -0.03
CA ASN A 166 22.65 4.70 -0.53
C ASN A 166 23.33 3.63 0.31
N SER A 167 23.65 3.93 1.56
CA SER A 167 24.11 2.93 2.52
C SER A 167 22.92 2.23 3.15
N LEU A 168 22.79 0.93 2.88
CA LEU A 168 21.72 0.09 3.41
C LEU A 168 22.20 -0.67 4.65
N LEU A 169 21.41 -0.65 5.72
CA LEU A 169 21.55 -1.62 6.80
C LEU A 169 20.87 -2.94 6.40
N GLU A 170 21.40 -4.04 6.94
CA GLU A 170 20.83 -5.37 6.73
C GLU A 170 19.37 -5.41 7.15
N ALA A 171 18.54 -6.09 6.36
CA ALA A 171 17.12 -6.24 6.66
C ALA A 171 16.90 -7.00 7.99
N LEU A 172 15.79 -6.69 8.67
CA LEU A 172 15.40 -7.30 9.95
C LEU A 172 14.23 -8.27 9.75
N PRO A 173 14.48 -9.57 9.59
CA PRO A 173 13.41 -10.56 9.39
C PRO A 173 12.39 -10.62 10.52
N GLU A 174 12.78 -10.27 11.76
CA GLU A 174 11.86 -10.19 12.90
C GLU A 174 10.83 -9.07 12.80
N GLY A 175 10.98 -8.17 11.84
CA GLY A 175 10.03 -7.11 11.50
C GLY A 175 9.15 -7.42 10.30
N GLU A 176 9.28 -8.62 9.70
CA GLU A 176 8.51 -9.01 8.53
C GLU A 176 7.01 -8.80 8.71
N GLN A 177 6.39 -8.21 7.70
CA GLN A 177 4.94 -8.02 7.60
C GLN A 177 4.40 -8.82 6.42
N ARG A 178 3.44 -9.69 6.68
CA ARG A 178 2.70 -10.41 5.63
C ARG A 178 1.37 -9.76 5.43
N LEU A 179 1.23 -9.05 4.32
CA LEU A 179 0.03 -8.29 3.99
C LEU A 179 -0.91 -9.16 3.15
N ARG A 180 -2.15 -9.29 3.63
CA ARG A 180 -3.15 -10.20 3.07
C ARG A 180 -4.47 -9.49 2.86
N ILE A 181 -5.24 -10.03 1.91
CA ILE A 181 -6.65 -9.69 1.74
C ILE A 181 -7.47 -10.82 2.33
N SER A 182 -8.35 -10.47 3.25
CA SER A 182 -9.26 -11.42 3.90
C SER A 182 -10.72 -10.98 3.77
N THR A 183 -11.61 -11.96 3.71
CA THR A 183 -13.07 -11.77 3.71
C THR A 183 -13.74 -12.85 4.53
N SER A 184 -14.95 -12.59 5.03
CA SER A 184 -15.80 -13.59 5.69
C SER A 184 -16.55 -14.49 4.72
N ASP A 185 -16.63 -14.13 3.44
CA ASP A 185 -17.22 -14.96 2.40
C ASP A 185 -16.19 -15.98 1.89
N ALA A 186 -16.41 -17.25 2.20
CA ALA A 186 -15.51 -18.33 1.83
C ALA A 186 -15.37 -18.53 0.31
N ALA A 187 -16.43 -18.25 -0.48
CA ALA A 187 -16.37 -18.36 -1.93
C ALA A 187 -15.56 -17.23 -2.54
N LEU A 188 -15.71 -16.02 -2.01
CA LEU A 188 -14.89 -14.86 -2.43
C LEU A 188 -13.44 -15.06 -1.99
N GLN A 189 -13.18 -15.58 -0.77
CA GLN A 189 -11.81 -15.87 -0.32
C GLN A 189 -11.10 -16.85 -1.26
N ALA A 190 -11.77 -17.94 -1.63
CA ALA A 190 -11.19 -18.92 -2.56
C ALA A 190 -10.88 -18.31 -3.93
N LYS A 191 -11.72 -17.38 -4.44
CA LYS A 191 -11.42 -16.64 -5.67
C LYS A 191 -10.19 -15.74 -5.52
N LEU A 192 -10.08 -15.00 -4.42
CA LEU A 192 -8.95 -14.12 -4.15
C LEU A 192 -7.65 -14.92 -4.02
N ASP A 193 -7.67 -16.05 -3.33
CA ASP A 193 -6.50 -16.93 -3.18
C ASP A 193 -5.97 -17.40 -4.54
N VAL A 194 -6.87 -17.86 -5.42
CA VAL A 194 -6.51 -18.29 -6.78
C VAL A 194 -6.02 -17.12 -7.62
N LEU A 195 -6.72 -15.99 -7.58
CA LEU A 195 -6.39 -14.81 -8.40
C LEU A 195 -5.01 -14.23 -8.03
N LEU A 196 -4.74 -14.04 -6.74
CA LEU A 196 -3.47 -13.49 -6.30
C LEU A 196 -2.31 -14.46 -6.53
N ALA A 197 -2.53 -15.77 -6.40
CA ALA A 197 -1.53 -16.78 -6.77
C ALA A 197 -1.20 -16.70 -8.27
N GLN A 198 -2.22 -16.60 -9.14
CA GLN A 198 -2.02 -16.42 -10.58
C GLN A 198 -1.29 -15.10 -10.90
N TRP A 199 -1.62 -14.02 -10.22
CA TRP A 199 -0.94 -12.73 -10.42
C TRP A 199 0.51 -12.78 -9.99
N HIS A 200 0.81 -13.50 -8.91
CA HIS A 200 2.18 -13.71 -8.49
C HIS A 200 2.97 -14.53 -9.53
N GLU A 201 2.41 -15.64 -10.00
CA GLU A 201 3.04 -16.48 -11.05
C GLU A 201 3.22 -15.74 -12.38
N ALA A 202 2.25 -14.91 -12.75
CA ALA A 202 2.29 -14.11 -13.99
C ALA A 202 3.16 -12.84 -13.89
N GLY A 203 3.67 -12.49 -12.71
CA GLY A 203 4.44 -11.26 -12.48
C GLY A 203 3.60 -9.98 -12.38
N LYS A 204 2.26 -10.06 -12.38
CA LYS A 204 1.40 -8.88 -12.35
C LYS A 204 1.52 -8.11 -11.02
N LEU A 205 1.65 -8.82 -9.88
CA LEU A 205 1.90 -8.18 -8.59
C LEU A 205 3.26 -7.46 -8.58
N GLU A 206 4.27 -8.09 -9.17
CA GLU A 206 5.61 -7.53 -9.29
C GLU A 206 5.62 -6.24 -10.12
N GLU A 207 4.89 -6.22 -11.25
CA GLU A 207 4.74 -5.03 -12.08
C GLU A 207 4.05 -3.89 -11.33
N LEU A 208 2.98 -4.18 -10.60
CA LEU A 208 2.25 -3.18 -9.82
C LEU A 208 3.12 -2.62 -8.68
N ILE A 209 3.88 -3.48 -8.00
CA ILE A 209 4.81 -3.09 -6.93
C ILE A 209 5.93 -2.19 -7.52
N ALA A 210 6.54 -2.59 -8.63
CA ALA A 210 7.58 -1.81 -9.30
C ALA A 210 7.07 -0.43 -9.74
N TYR A 211 5.84 -0.37 -10.25
CA TYR A 211 5.19 0.89 -10.58
C TYR A 211 5.11 1.81 -9.34
N TRP A 212 4.63 1.30 -8.21
CA TRP A 212 4.48 2.11 -6.99
C TRP A 212 5.80 2.49 -6.33
N ILE A 213 6.84 1.67 -6.43
CA ILE A 213 8.20 2.05 -6.04
C ILE A 213 8.66 3.27 -6.86
N ASN A 214 8.42 3.27 -8.18
CA ASN A 214 8.76 4.39 -9.04
C ASN A 214 7.93 5.65 -8.71
N GLU A 215 6.65 5.52 -8.35
CA GLU A 215 5.81 6.65 -7.91
C GLU A 215 6.35 7.27 -6.61
N VAL A 216 6.78 6.45 -5.63
CA VAL A 216 7.43 6.95 -4.41
C VAL A 216 8.75 7.66 -4.73
N ALA A 217 9.57 7.09 -5.62
CA ALA A 217 10.83 7.68 -6.04
C ALA A 217 10.63 9.03 -6.75
N PHE A 218 9.65 9.09 -7.65
CA PHE A 218 9.30 10.31 -8.37
C PHE A 218 8.80 11.40 -7.42
N GLU A 219 7.89 11.08 -6.50
CA GLU A 219 7.39 12.05 -5.53
C GLU A 219 8.51 12.55 -4.61
N ALA A 220 9.39 11.65 -4.14
CA ALA A 220 10.56 12.03 -3.36
C ALA A 220 11.51 12.96 -4.15
N TYR A 221 11.64 12.76 -5.47
CA TYR A 221 12.40 13.66 -6.32
C TYR A 221 11.73 15.05 -6.42
N VAL A 222 10.42 15.11 -6.66
CA VAL A 222 9.66 16.36 -6.75
C VAL A 222 9.73 17.14 -5.44
N LEU A 223 9.56 16.46 -4.30
CA LEU A 223 9.69 17.07 -2.97
C LEU A 223 11.09 17.65 -2.74
N ALA A 224 12.15 16.94 -3.15
CA ALA A 224 13.52 17.44 -3.03
C ALA A 224 13.74 18.70 -3.85
N ASP A 225 13.26 18.72 -5.11
CA ASP A 225 13.43 19.86 -6.02
C ASP A 225 12.70 21.13 -5.52
N THR A 226 11.52 20.94 -4.93
CA THR A 226 10.76 22.07 -4.33
C THR A 226 11.47 22.71 -3.12
N LEU A 227 12.28 21.94 -2.40
CA LEU A 227 13.01 22.42 -1.21
C LEU A 227 14.32 23.13 -1.58
N ASP A 228 14.94 22.78 -2.70
CA ASP A 228 16.17 23.43 -3.18
C ASP A 228 15.91 24.85 -3.75
N CYS A 229 14.64 25.23 -3.96
CA CYS A 229 14.24 26.54 -4.49
C CYS A 229 14.09 27.64 -3.40
N HIS A 230 14.41 27.39 -2.16
CA HIS A 230 14.33 28.31 -1.02
C HIS A 230 15.68 28.37 -0.28
#